data_eb7e25ed5fef9b43315132b42e0912a6
#
_entry.id   eb7e25ed5fef9b43315132b42e0912a6
#
_cell.length_a   1.000
_cell.length_b   1.000
_cell.length_c   1.000
_cell.angle_alpha   90.00
_cell.angle_beta   90.00
_cell.angle_gamma   90.00
#
_symmetry.space_group_name_H-M   'P 1'
#
loop_
_entity.id
_entity.type
_entity.pdbx_description
1 polymer ?
#
loop_
_entity_poly.entity_id
_entity_poly.type
_entity_poly.pdbx_seq_one_letter_code
_entity_poly.pdbx_strand_id
1 'polypeptide(L)'
;MLVSQALIGQGDRVAAVTPLWPNITSAPRLMGAEVVRVPLEFAQGGEGQWQWRLQLDRLLDALTPDTRALYLNAPNNPTGWTLDVEGQRAVLAHCRSRGIWIVADDAYERLYFDSPSGCAPSFLDLAERDERVIATNTFSKSWLMTGWRLGWMVAPRALVPEIAKLIEFNTSCIPGFVQQAGLAAVTQGEPVVQRTAERLRRARDFLVERLRAIDGVQAALPPGAMYAFFRVTGMRDSLDFCKRMVVEAGLGLAPGAAFGPEGEGFVRWCFAASEEKLADGVARLKRALQ
;
A
#
# COMPACT_ATOMS: atom_id res chain seq x y z
N MET A 1 -6.07 4.01 12.21
CA MET A 1 -6.68 3.82 13.54
C MET A 1 -7.94 4.68 13.70
N LEU A 2 -7.89 6.03 13.60
CA LEU A 2 -9.07 6.91 13.78
C LEU A 2 -10.29 6.49 12.94
N VAL A 3 -10.08 6.14 11.65
CA VAL A 3 -11.17 5.63 10.78
C VAL A 3 -11.82 4.37 11.37
N SER A 4 -10.99 3.43 11.84
CA SER A 4 -11.53 2.19 12.46
C SER A 4 -12.28 2.50 13.75
N GLN A 5 -11.81 3.42 14.58
CA GLN A 5 -12.52 3.86 15.78
C GLN A 5 -13.86 4.55 15.46
N ALA A 6 -13.94 5.29 14.35
CA ALA A 6 -15.17 5.98 13.93
C ALA A 6 -16.21 5.06 13.28
N LEU A 7 -15.78 4.00 12.59
CA LEU A 7 -16.66 3.19 11.75
C LEU A 7 -16.91 1.78 12.26
N ILE A 8 -15.97 1.20 13.02
CA ILE A 8 -15.92 -0.24 13.29
C ILE A 8 -16.21 -0.53 14.76
N GLY A 9 -17.08 -1.49 14.99
CA GLY A 9 -17.44 -2.00 16.31
C GLY A 9 -17.20 -3.50 16.46
N GLN A 10 -17.48 -3.99 17.67
CA GLN A 10 -17.39 -5.41 18.00
C GLN A 10 -18.31 -6.24 17.12
N GLY A 11 -17.76 -7.27 16.47
CA GLY A 11 -18.52 -8.19 15.62
C GLY A 11 -18.74 -7.71 14.19
N ASP A 12 -18.34 -6.48 13.85
CA ASP A 12 -18.37 -6.02 12.47
C ASP A 12 -17.49 -6.89 11.56
N ARG A 13 -17.91 -7.04 10.31
CA ARG A 13 -17.16 -7.74 9.27
C ARG A 13 -16.56 -6.72 8.32
N VAL A 14 -15.25 -6.79 8.10
CA VAL A 14 -14.54 -5.95 7.12
C VAL A 14 -13.80 -6.82 6.11
N ALA A 15 -13.68 -6.34 4.88
CA ALA A 15 -12.88 -6.99 3.85
C ALA A 15 -11.60 -6.17 3.59
N ALA A 16 -10.50 -6.84 3.23
CA ALA A 16 -9.25 -6.20 2.88
C ALA A 16 -8.53 -6.95 1.76
N VAL A 17 -8.04 -6.22 0.76
CA VAL A 17 -7.18 -6.78 -0.31
C VAL A 17 -5.79 -7.01 0.25
N THR A 18 -5.27 -8.22 0.12
CA THR A 18 -4.00 -8.68 0.73
C THR A 18 -3.04 -9.29 -0.30
N PRO A 19 -1.71 -9.41 -0.03
CA PRO A 19 -0.99 -8.96 1.16
C PRO A 19 -0.98 -7.43 1.27
N LEU A 20 -0.92 -6.88 2.49
CA LEU A 20 -0.89 -5.43 2.68
C LEU A 20 -0.19 -5.03 3.99
N TRP A 21 0.03 -3.73 4.15
CA TRP A 21 0.60 -3.17 5.38
C TRP A 21 -0.23 -3.58 6.62
N PRO A 22 0.38 -4.25 7.61
CA PRO A 22 -0.36 -4.94 8.68
C PRO A 22 -1.25 -4.02 9.52
N ASN A 23 -0.91 -2.74 9.67
CA ASN A 23 -1.74 -1.80 10.43
C ASN A 23 -3.16 -1.65 9.87
N ILE A 24 -3.34 -1.87 8.57
CA ILE A 24 -4.64 -1.73 7.90
C ILE A 24 -5.61 -2.84 8.35
N THR A 25 -5.11 -4.06 8.55
CA THR A 25 -5.93 -5.17 9.08
C THR A 25 -5.94 -5.21 10.61
N SER A 26 -4.91 -4.70 11.27
CA SER A 26 -4.83 -4.72 12.73
C SER A 26 -5.75 -3.69 13.37
N ALA A 27 -5.91 -2.51 12.75
CA ALA A 27 -6.76 -1.46 13.30
C ALA A 27 -8.23 -1.89 13.46
N PRO A 28 -8.93 -2.45 12.43
CA PRO A 28 -10.28 -2.95 12.62
C PRO A 28 -10.36 -4.17 13.57
N ARG A 29 -9.34 -5.05 13.60
CA ARG A 29 -9.29 -6.15 14.58
C ARG A 29 -9.24 -5.65 16.03
N LEU A 30 -8.51 -4.58 16.29
CA LEU A 30 -8.47 -3.96 17.61
C LEU A 30 -9.83 -3.39 18.03
N MET A 31 -10.70 -3.06 17.08
CA MET A 31 -12.09 -2.66 17.33
C MET A 31 -13.04 -3.87 17.48
N GLY A 32 -12.53 -5.09 17.35
CA GLY A 32 -13.31 -6.32 17.48
C GLY A 32 -13.93 -6.83 16.19
N ALA A 33 -13.50 -6.33 15.03
CA ALA A 33 -14.00 -6.80 13.75
C ALA A 33 -13.35 -8.10 13.29
N GLU A 34 -14.12 -8.89 12.54
CA GLU A 34 -13.62 -9.95 11.70
C GLU A 34 -13.04 -9.36 10.41
N VAL A 35 -11.84 -9.77 10.02
CA VAL A 35 -11.20 -9.31 8.79
C VAL A 35 -11.17 -10.44 7.76
N VAL A 36 -11.99 -10.32 6.74
CA VAL A 36 -12.00 -11.19 5.56
C VAL A 36 -10.90 -10.74 4.61
N ARG A 37 -10.01 -11.66 4.27
CA ARG A 37 -8.86 -11.39 3.43
C ARG A 37 -9.15 -11.80 1.99
N VAL A 38 -8.95 -10.89 1.05
CA VAL A 38 -9.10 -11.14 -0.40
C VAL A 38 -7.70 -11.05 -1.04
N PRO A 39 -7.06 -12.19 -1.30
CA PRO A 39 -5.68 -12.19 -1.75
C PRO A 39 -5.54 -11.74 -3.21
N LEU A 40 -4.50 -10.94 -3.46
CA LEU A 40 -3.94 -10.75 -4.78
C LEU A 40 -3.28 -12.05 -5.24
N GLU A 41 -3.33 -12.33 -6.51
CA GLU A 41 -2.66 -13.46 -7.14
C GLU A 41 -1.34 -13.02 -7.78
N PHE A 42 -0.28 -13.78 -7.52
CA PHE A 42 0.99 -13.62 -8.19
C PHE A 42 1.07 -14.60 -9.35
N ALA A 43 0.89 -14.14 -10.57
CA ALA A 43 0.76 -14.96 -11.76
C ALA A 43 1.58 -14.42 -12.94
N GLN A 44 1.88 -15.29 -13.89
CA GLN A 44 2.44 -14.87 -15.17
C GLN A 44 1.35 -14.23 -16.03
N GLY A 45 1.67 -13.07 -16.57
CA GLY A 45 0.84 -12.37 -17.54
C GLY A 45 1.19 -12.69 -18.97
N GLY A 46 0.70 -11.87 -19.90
CA GLY A 46 1.17 -11.84 -21.27
C GLY A 46 2.69 -11.70 -21.30
N GLU A 47 3.36 -12.28 -22.32
CA GLU A 47 4.81 -12.29 -22.46
C GLU A 47 5.59 -12.97 -21.32
N GLY A 48 4.92 -13.75 -20.46
CA GLY A 48 5.56 -14.51 -19.39
C GLY A 48 6.03 -13.68 -18.19
N GLN A 49 5.70 -12.40 -18.13
CA GLN A 49 6.10 -11.54 -17.02
C GLN A 49 5.25 -11.77 -15.77
N TRP A 50 5.89 -11.82 -14.60
CA TRP A 50 5.21 -11.92 -13.32
C TRP A 50 4.50 -10.61 -12.97
N GLN A 51 3.26 -10.72 -12.42
CA GLN A 51 2.47 -9.57 -11.98
C GLN A 51 1.54 -9.94 -10.82
N TRP A 52 1.15 -8.93 -10.07
CA TRP A 52 0.11 -9.03 -9.04
C TRP A 52 -1.24 -8.65 -9.65
N ARG A 53 -2.25 -9.46 -9.44
CA ARG A 53 -3.61 -9.26 -9.98
C ARG A 53 -4.66 -9.45 -8.91
N LEU A 54 -5.72 -8.66 -8.97
CA LEU A 54 -6.94 -8.88 -8.21
C LEU A 54 -7.94 -9.64 -9.09
N GLN A 55 -8.49 -10.70 -8.54
CA GLN A 55 -9.70 -11.32 -9.09
C GLN A 55 -10.90 -10.50 -8.62
N LEU A 56 -11.39 -9.59 -9.49
CA LEU A 56 -12.41 -8.60 -9.11
C LEU A 56 -13.70 -9.29 -8.63
N ASP A 57 -14.18 -10.33 -9.32
CA ASP A 57 -15.38 -11.08 -8.93
C ASP A 57 -15.23 -11.66 -7.51
N ARG A 58 -14.04 -12.19 -7.18
CA ARG A 58 -13.75 -12.71 -5.85
C ARG A 58 -13.81 -11.60 -4.78
N LEU A 59 -13.38 -10.38 -5.10
CA LEU A 59 -13.55 -9.25 -4.20
C LEU A 59 -15.02 -8.90 -4.03
N LEU A 60 -15.77 -8.80 -5.12
CA LEU A 60 -17.20 -8.44 -5.08
C LEU A 60 -18.03 -9.50 -4.33
N ASP A 61 -17.74 -10.78 -4.51
CA ASP A 61 -18.37 -11.90 -3.77
C ASP A 61 -18.07 -11.85 -2.27
N ALA A 62 -16.86 -11.40 -1.89
CA ALA A 62 -16.48 -11.24 -0.48
C ALA A 62 -17.16 -10.04 0.19
N LEU A 63 -17.65 -9.07 -0.58
CA LEU A 63 -18.38 -7.87 -0.10
C LEU A 63 -19.87 -8.16 0.01
N THR A 64 -20.25 -8.94 1.02
CA THR A 64 -21.62 -9.32 1.33
C THR A 64 -22.40 -8.20 2.05
N PRO A 65 -23.76 -8.27 2.14
CA PRO A 65 -24.55 -7.21 2.79
C PRO A 65 -24.21 -6.94 4.27
N ASP A 66 -23.61 -7.90 4.97
CA ASP A 66 -23.13 -7.78 6.34
C ASP A 66 -21.71 -7.18 6.44
N THR A 67 -21.06 -6.91 5.31
CA THR A 67 -19.76 -6.26 5.30
C THR A 67 -19.90 -4.78 5.67
N ARG A 68 -19.24 -4.36 6.74
CA ARG A 68 -19.24 -2.97 7.21
C ARG A 68 -18.37 -2.07 6.35
N ALA A 69 -17.16 -2.54 6.01
CA ALA A 69 -16.21 -1.75 5.24
C ALA A 69 -15.26 -2.61 4.40
N LEU A 70 -14.83 -2.07 3.26
CA LEU A 70 -13.69 -2.51 2.48
C LEU A 70 -12.48 -1.63 2.79
N TYR A 71 -11.35 -2.23 3.16
CA TYR A 71 -10.06 -1.57 3.31
C TYR A 71 -9.17 -1.89 2.11
N LEU A 72 -8.70 -0.86 1.43
CA LEU A 72 -7.91 -0.99 0.21
C LEU A 72 -6.74 -0.02 0.25
N ASN A 73 -5.52 -0.51 -0.01
CA ASN A 73 -4.32 0.29 -0.16
C ASN A 73 -3.83 0.21 -1.61
N ALA A 74 -3.87 1.32 -2.33
CA ALA A 74 -3.47 1.39 -3.73
C ALA A 74 -2.88 2.78 -4.07
N PRO A 75 -1.64 2.82 -4.58
CA PRO A 75 -0.67 1.72 -4.79
C PRO A 75 -0.32 0.98 -3.49
N ASN A 76 -0.25 -0.35 -3.59
CA ASN A 76 -0.19 -1.25 -2.44
C ASN A 76 1.22 -1.35 -1.84
N ASN A 77 1.30 -1.39 -0.54
CA ASN A 77 2.46 -1.87 0.19
C ASN A 77 2.14 -3.28 0.73
N PRO A 78 2.75 -4.37 0.20
CA PRO A 78 4.11 -4.42 -0.34
C PRO A 78 4.23 -4.54 -1.87
N THR A 79 3.17 -4.81 -2.62
CA THR A 79 3.21 -5.30 -4.00
C THR A 79 3.36 -4.21 -5.07
N GLY A 80 3.02 -2.96 -4.73
CA GLY A 80 2.87 -1.87 -5.70
C GLY A 80 1.60 -1.95 -6.55
N TRP A 81 0.81 -3.01 -6.41
CA TRP A 81 -0.43 -3.20 -7.15
C TRP A 81 -1.39 -2.00 -6.98
N THR A 82 -2.13 -1.70 -8.04
CA THR A 82 -3.08 -0.59 -8.07
C THR A 82 -4.36 -1.06 -8.77
N LEU A 83 -5.52 -0.65 -8.24
CA LEU A 83 -6.80 -0.91 -8.86
C LEU A 83 -7.05 0.15 -9.94
N ASP A 84 -7.34 -0.27 -11.15
CA ASP A 84 -7.66 0.62 -12.24
C ASP A 84 -9.03 1.30 -12.07
N VAL A 85 -9.31 2.29 -12.91
CA VAL A 85 -10.55 3.10 -12.84
C VAL A 85 -11.79 2.24 -13.01
N GLU A 86 -11.77 1.27 -13.91
CA GLU A 86 -12.92 0.39 -14.15
C GLU A 86 -13.20 -0.53 -12.96
N GLY A 87 -12.16 -1.10 -12.38
CA GLY A 87 -12.27 -1.86 -11.14
C GLY A 87 -12.79 -0.99 -9.99
N GLN A 88 -12.31 0.25 -9.85
CA GLN A 88 -12.81 1.20 -8.85
C GLN A 88 -14.30 1.51 -9.07
N ARG A 89 -14.74 1.74 -10.33
CA ARG A 89 -16.16 1.94 -10.66
C ARG A 89 -17.02 0.76 -10.23
N ALA A 90 -16.60 -0.46 -10.55
CA ALA A 90 -17.32 -1.68 -10.18
C ALA A 90 -17.41 -1.85 -8.66
N VAL A 91 -16.30 -1.67 -7.94
CA VAL A 91 -16.25 -1.74 -6.47
C VAL A 91 -17.15 -0.66 -5.84
N LEU A 92 -17.06 0.59 -6.31
CA LEU A 92 -17.87 1.70 -5.80
C LEU A 92 -19.37 1.43 -5.99
N ALA A 93 -19.79 1.00 -7.18
CA ALA A 93 -21.18 0.67 -7.48
C ALA A 93 -21.69 -0.47 -6.58
N HIS A 94 -20.88 -1.51 -6.38
CA HIS A 94 -21.20 -2.64 -5.51
C HIS A 94 -21.33 -2.21 -4.04
N CYS A 95 -20.37 -1.45 -3.53
CA CYS A 95 -20.39 -0.94 -2.16
C CYS A 95 -21.56 0.01 -1.92
N ARG A 96 -21.84 0.90 -2.88
CA ARG A 96 -22.99 1.83 -2.85
C ARG A 96 -24.32 1.07 -2.70
N SER A 97 -24.53 0.03 -3.51
CA SER A 97 -25.78 -0.74 -3.49
C SER A 97 -26.02 -1.49 -2.17
N ARG A 98 -24.96 -1.75 -1.39
CA ARG A 98 -24.99 -2.49 -0.12
C ARG A 98 -24.73 -1.65 1.10
N GLY A 99 -24.46 -0.35 0.93
CA GLY A 99 -24.15 0.55 2.03
C GLY A 99 -22.81 0.25 2.72
N ILE A 100 -21.86 -0.37 2.00
CA ILE A 100 -20.52 -0.70 2.49
C ILE A 100 -19.62 0.54 2.41
N TRP A 101 -18.85 0.79 3.46
CA TRP A 101 -17.83 1.84 3.45
C TRP A 101 -16.59 1.41 2.64
N ILE A 102 -16.03 2.35 1.89
CA ILE A 102 -14.71 2.19 1.28
C ILE A 102 -13.72 3.02 2.09
N VAL A 103 -12.67 2.39 2.61
CA VAL A 103 -11.53 3.03 3.27
C VAL A 103 -10.31 2.86 2.39
N ALA A 104 -9.99 3.91 1.64
CA ALA A 104 -8.84 3.95 0.74
C ALA A 104 -7.61 4.51 1.49
N ASP A 105 -6.54 3.74 1.51
CA ASP A 105 -5.22 4.19 1.95
C ASP A 105 -4.40 4.57 0.71
N ASP A 106 -4.39 5.86 0.41
CA ASP A 106 -3.78 6.46 -0.77
C ASP A 106 -2.36 6.99 -0.48
N ALA A 107 -1.67 6.42 0.52
CA ALA A 107 -0.35 6.87 0.96
C ALA A 107 0.71 6.96 -0.15
N TYR A 108 0.53 6.22 -1.23
CA TYR A 108 1.44 6.18 -2.38
C TYR A 108 0.81 6.71 -3.68
N GLU A 109 -0.33 7.37 -3.63
CA GLU A 109 -1.06 7.82 -4.82
C GLU A 109 -0.17 8.63 -5.78
N ARG A 110 0.72 9.50 -5.24
CA ARG A 110 1.66 10.33 -5.99
C ARG A 110 2.98 9.63 -6.34
N LEU A 111 3.10 8.33 -6.05
CA LEU A 111 4.21 7.46 -6.44
C LEU A 111 3.68 6.34 -7.34
N TYR A 112 3.02 6.74 -8.42
CA TYR A 112 2.47 5.87 -9.45
C TYR A 112 3.19 6.16 -10.77
N PHE A 113 3.72 5.11 -11.42
CA PHE A 113 4.68 5.27 -12.52
C PHE A 113 4.05 5.03 -13.89
N ASP A 114 2.84 4.47 -13.94
CA ASP A 114 2.17 4.05 -15.18
C ASP A 114 1.13 5.09 -15.67
N SER A 115 1.14 6.30 -15.10
CA SER A 115 0.27 7.40 -15.49
C SER A 115 1.08 8.64 -15.87
N PRO A 116 0.70 9.35 -16.95
CA PRO A 116 1.30 10.64 -17.32
C PRO A 116 1.14 11.72 -16.23
N SER A 117 0.07 11.65 -15.44
CA SER A 117 -0.17 12.58 -14.32
C SER A 117 0.70 12.29 -13.10
N GLY A 118 1.33 11.10 -13.03
CA GLY A 118 2.04 10.62 -11.85
C GLY A 118 1.15 10.36 -10.64
N CYS A 119 -0.19 10.30 -10.84
CA CYS A 119 -1.18 9.97 -9.82
C CYS A 119 -1.83 8.63 -10.12
N ALA A 120 -2.00 7.81 -9.09
CA ALA A 120 -2.83 6.62 -9.18
C ALA A 120 -4.33 7.02 -9.26
N PRO A 121 -5.19 6.16 -9.84
CA PRO A 121 -6.63 6.34 -9.74
C PRO A 121 -7.10 6.43 -8.30
N SER A 122 -8.03 7.31 -7.99
CA SER A 122 -8.61 7.49 -6.67
C SER A 122 -10.13 7.31 -6.68
N PHE A 123 -10.67 6.70 -5.63
CA PHE A 123 -12.12 6.66 -5.43
C PHE A 123 -12.73 8.05 -5.28
N LEU A 124 -11.94 9.06 -4.86
CA LEU A 124 -12.41 10.45 -4.75
C LEU A 124 -12.74 11.09 -6.09
N ASP A 125 -12.15 10.58 -7.21
CA ASP A 125 -12.47 11.06 -8.56
C ASP A 125 -13.81 10.51 -9.07
N LEU A 126 -14.34 9.48 -8.42
CA LEU A 126 -15.55 8.75 -8.84
C LEU A 126 -16.72 8.91 -7.87
N ALA A 127 -16.42 9.11 -6.59
CA ALA A 127 -17.42 9.21 -5.53
C ALA A 127 -18.10 10.59 -5.54
N GLU A 128 -19.40 10.60 -5.23
CA GLU A 128 -20.12 11.83 -4.96
C GLU A 128 -19.77 12.38 -3.57
N ARG A 129 -20.06 13.66 -3.34
CA ARG A 129 -19.93 14.23 -2.01
C ARG A 129 -20.81 13.47 -1.01
N ASP A 130 -20.25 13.25 0.18
CA ASP A 130 -20.91 12.58 1.28
C ASP A 130 -21.24 11.10 1.05
N GLU A 131 -20.67 10.47 -0.01
CA GLU A 131 -20.68 9.02 -0.16
C GLU A 131 -19.86 8.33 0.94
N ARG A 132 -20.10 7.03 1.14
CA ARG A 132 -19.38 6.20 2.12
C ARG A 132 -17.95 5.85 1.68
N VAL A 133 -17.18 6.88 1.34
CA VAL A 133 -15.77 6.78 0.95
C VAL A 133 -14.94 7.64 1.90
N ILE A 134 -13.89 7.04 2.45
CA ILE A 134 -12.86 7.74 3.22
C ILE A 134 -11.52 7.47 2.56
N ALA A 135 -10.82 8.53 2.19
CA ALA A 135 -9.44 8.43 1.70
C ALA A 135 -8.47 8.98 2.75
N THR A 136 -7.39 8.24 3.00
CA THR A 136 -6.33 8.66 3.92
C THR A 136 -5.03 8.85 3.16
N ASN A 137 -4.38 9.97 3.39
CA ASN A 137 -3.16 10.37 2.71
C ASN A 137 -2.07 10.82 3.67
N THR A 138 -0.82 10.89 3.20
CA THR A 138 0.32 11.27 4.01
C THR A 138 1.34 12.09 3.24
N PHE A 139 1.98 13.03 3.90
CA PHE A 139 3.15 13.75 3.39
C PHE A 139 4.44 12.91 3.45
N SER A 140 4.42 11.79 4.17
CA SER A 140 5.62 10.98 4.47
C SER A 140 6.32 10.46 3.22
N LYS A 141 5.61 10.14 2.15
CA LYS A 141 6.16 9.40 1.00
C LYS A 141 6.52 10.33 -0.15
N SER A 142 5.54 10.91 -0.80
CA SER A 142 5.72 11.75 -1.98
C SER A 142 6.49 13.02 -1.70
N TRP A 143 6.30 13.63 -0.53
CA TRP A 143 7.00 14.86 -0.10
C TRP A 143 8.22 14.59 0.79
N LEU A 144 8.61 13.32 1.01
CA LEU A 144 9.77 12.94 1.84
C LEU A 144 9.68 13.44 3.29
N MET A 145 8.48 13.61 3.82
CA MET A 145 8.22 14.21 5.15
C MET A 145 7.92 13.16 6.22
N THR A 146 8.64 12.04 6.25
CA THR A 146 8.39 10.93 7.19
C THR A 146 8.48 11.36 8.65
N GLY A 147 9.42 12.22 9.00
CA GLY A 147 9.66 12.73 10.36
C GLY A 147 8.65 13.79 10.82
N TRP A 148 7.91 14.41 9.91
CA TRP A 148 6.95 15.48 10.20
C TRP A 148 5.63 14.97 10.77
N ARG A 149 5.33 13.69 10.63
CA ARG A 149 4.12 13.04 11.14
C ARG A 149 2.84 13.73 10.70
N LEU A 150 2.75 14.12 9.42
CA LEU A 150 1.65 14.85 8.83
C LEU A 150 0.94 14.01 7.75
N GLY A 151 -0.37 14.10 7.74
CA GLY A 151 -1.25 13.52 6.72
C GLY A 151 -2.61 14.19 6.76
N TRP A 152 -3.49 13.76 5.89
CA TRP A 152 -4.88 14.24 5.86
C TRP A 152 -5.83 13.10 5.56
N MET A 153 -7.10 13.37 5.80
CA MET A 153 -8.18 12.47 5.50
C MET A 153 -9.29 13.25 4.78
N VAL A 154 -9.85 12.63 3.75
CA VAL A 154 -11.09 13.09 3.11
C VAL A 154 -12.20 12.16 3.56
N ALA A 155 -13.26 12.72 4.13
CA ALA A 155 -14.39 11.95 4.65
C ALA A 155 -15.71 12.70 4.41
N PRO A 156 -16.85 12.00 4.39
CA PRO A 156 -18.17 12.62 4.37
C PRO A 156 -18.34 13.64 5.48
N ARG A 157 -19.03 14.74 5.18
CA ARG A 157 -19.20 15.87 6.11
C ARG A 157 -19.74 15.44 7.48
N ALA A 158 -20.68 14.48 7.50
CA ALA A 158 -21.29 13.99 8.74
C ALA A 158 -20.29 13.31 9.69
N LEU A 159 -19.17 12.75 9.19
CA LEU A 159 -18.14 12.11 10.02
C LEU A 159 -17.09 13.10 10.54
N VAL A 160 -16.94 14.25 9.92
CA VAL A 160 -15.85 15.20 10.27
C VAL A 160 -15.88 15.61 11.74
N PRO A 161 -17.04 15.96 12.35
CA PRO A 161 -17.08 16.31 13.77
C PRO A 161 -16.67 15.16 14.70
N GLU A 162 -17.08 13.94 14.38
CA GLU A 162 -16.75 12.75 15.20
C GLU A 162 -15.26 12.40 15.10
N ILE A 163 -14.69 12.48 13.90
CA ILE A 163 -13.24 12.29 13.69
C ILE A 163 -12.46 13.40 14.41
N ALA A 164 -12.93 14.64 14.39
CA ALA A 164 -12.30 15.76 15.10
C ALA A 164 -12.23 15.51 16.62
N LYS A 165 -13.30 15.00 17.23
CA LYS A 165 -13.29 14.58 18.65
C LYS A 165 -12.26 13.49 18.92
N LEU A 166 -12.19 12.48 18.06
CA LEU A 166 -11.18 11.39 18.18
C LEU A 166 -9.75 11.93 18.07
N ILE A 167 -9.51 12.90 17.19
CA ILE A 167 -8.21 13.57 17.07
C ILE A 167 -7.88 14.33 18.34
N GLU A 168 -8.83 15.08 18.90
CA GLU A 168 -8.67 15.84 20.15
C GLU A 168 -8.26 14.92 21.30
N PHE A 169 -8.93 13.79 21.48
CA PHE A 169 -8.62 12.83 22.55
C PHE A 169 -7.30 12.06 22.32
N ASN A 170 -6.85 11.94 21.07
CA ASN A 170 -5.65 11.16 20.73
C ASN A 170 -4.39 12.04 20.74
N THR A 171 -4.39 13.13 19.96
CA THR A 171 -3.20 13.95 19.69
C THR A 171 -3.46 15.45 19.85
N SER A 172 -4.65 15.87 20.24
CA SER A 172 -5.16 17.22 20.27
C SER A 172 -5.15 17.90 18.91
N CYS A 173 -3.98 18.22 18.36
CA CYS A 173 -3.82 18.75 17.01
C CYS A 173 -2.39 18.56 16.49
N ILE A 174 -2.23 18.73 15.19
CA ILE A 174 -0.90 18.82 14.58
C ILE A 174 -0.27 20.16 14.95
N PRO A 175 1.01 20.23 15.39
CA PRO A 175 1.68 21.47 15.70
C PRO A 175 1.63 22.48 14.55
N GLY A 176 1.39 23.77 14.86
CA GLY A 176 1.18 24.82 13.86
C GLY A 176 2.30 24.93 12.83
N PHE A 177 3.55 24.81 13.24
CA PHE A 177 4.69 24.84 12.31
C PHE A 177 4.72 23.64 11.35
N VAL A 178 4.21 22.47 11.77
CA VAL A 178 4.06 21.30 10.90
C VAL A 178 2.95 21.53 9.88
N GLN A 179 1.83 22.17 10.28
CA GLN A 179 0.77 22.55 9.35
C GLN A 179 1.27 23.53 8.30
N GLN A 180 2.08 24.53 8.68
CA GLN A 180 2.70 25.48 7.74
C GLN A 180 3.65 24.76 6.77
N ALA A 181 4.42 23.78 7.25
CA ALA A 181 5.25 22.94 6.38
C ALA A 181 4.41 22.13 5.38
N GLY A 182 3.27 21.60 5.82
CA GLY A 182 2.30 20.92 4.94
C GLY A 182 1.72 21.85 3.87
N LEU A 183 1.35 23.07 4.26
CA LEU A 183 0.89 24.10 3.31
C LEU A 183 1.96 24.40 2.26
N ALA A 184 3.21 24.61 2.67
CA ALA A 184 4.32 24.82 1.74
C ALA A 184 4.51 23.60 0.81
N ALA A 185 4.40 22.37 1.35
CA ALA A 185 4.53 21.15 0.58
C ALA A 185 3.46 21.03 -0.53
N VAL A 186 2.20 21.34 -0.25
CA VAL A 186 1.13 21.23 -1.27
C VAL A 186 1.14 22.40 -2.26
N THR A 187 1.58 23.59 -1.86
CA THR A 187 1.57 24.77 -2.72
C THR A 187 2.84 24.93 -3.55
N GLN A 188 3.98 24.41 -3.09
CA GLN A 188 5.29 24.62 -3.72
C GLN A 188 6.08 23.32 -3.93
N GLY A 189 5.64 22.20 -3.37
CA GLY A 189 6.39 20.95 -3.33
C GLY A 189 6.25 20.06 -4.58
N GLU A 190 5.43 20.42 -5.56
CA GLU A 190 5.22 19.60 -6.75
C GLU A 190 6.53 19.21 -7.47
N PRO A 191 7.52 20.10 -7.66
CA PRO A 191 8.80 19.70 -8.26
C PRO A 191 9.58 18.66 -7.42
N VAL A 192 9.37 18.62 -6.11
CA VAL A 192 9.98 17.61 -5.23
C VAL A 192 9.30 16.25 -5.47
N VAL A 193 7.96 16.23 -5.56
CA VAL A 193 7.19 15.01 -5.83
C VAL A 193 7.59 14.40 -7.17
N GLN A 194 7.66 15.21 -8.23
CA GLN A 194 8.04 14.76 -9.57
C GLN A 194 9.46 14.18 -9.61
N ARG A 195 10.44 14.87 -9.03
CA ARG A 195 11.82 14.34 -8.93
C ARG A 195 11.89 13.07 -8.10
N THR A 196 11.10 12.98 -7.04
CA THR A 196 11.03 11.77 -6.20
C THR A 196 10.46 10.59 -6.97
N ALA A 197 9.34 10.79 -7.66
CA ALA A 197 8.70 9.76 -8.47
C ALA A 197 9.62 9.27 -9.59
N GLU A 198 10.27 10.19 -10.32
CA GLU A 198 11.20 9.84 -11.40
C GLU A 198 12.44 9.08 -10.88
N ARG A 199 13.00 9.50 -9.75
CA ARG A 199 14.10 8.79 -9.10
C ARG A 199 13.71 7.38 -8.68
N LEU A 200 12.52 7.23 -8.09
CA LEU A 200 12.00 5.93 -7.66
C LEU A 200 11.66 5.04 -8.85
N ARG A 201 11.13 5.58 -9.94
CA ARG A 201 10.87 4.82 -11.17
C ARG A 201 12.17 4.22 -11.72
N ARG A 202 13.25 5.01 -11.83
CA ARG A 202 14.57 4.51 -12.25
C ARG A 202 15.12 3.45 -11.31
N ALA A 203 15.05 3.68 -10.00
CA ALA A 203 15.50 2.73 -9.00
C ALA A 203 14.71 1.41 -9.03
N ARG A 204 13.38 1.47 -9.28
CA ARG A 204 12.52 0.32 -9.54
C ARG A 204 13.00 -0.50 -10.72
N ASP A 205 13.14 0.15 -11.87
CA ASP A 205 13.52 -0.49 -13.12
C ASP A 205 14.88 -1.15 -12.98
N PHE A 206 15.85 -0.43 -12.41
CA PHE A 206 17.19 -0.93 -12.10
C PHE A 206 17.18 -2.17 -11.20
N LEU A 207 16.41 -2.14 -10.10
CA LEU A 207 16.36 -3.26 -9.15
C LEU A 207 15.65 -4.47 -9.75
N VAL A 208 14.46 -4.28 -10.35
CA VAL A 208 13.64 -5.38 -10.85
C VAL A 208 14.31 -6.12 -12.00
N GLU A 209 14.96 -5.40 -12.92
CA GLU A 209 15.76 -6.01 -13.99
C GLU A 209 16.83 -6.96 -13.42
N ARG A 210 17.56 -6.52 -12.40
CA ARG A 210 18.63 -7.30 -11.78
C ARG A 210 18.12 -8.45 -10.92
N LEU A 211 17.00 -8.30 -10.24
CA LEU A 211 16.35 -9.39 -9.51
C LEU A 211 15.92 -10.50 -10.47
N ARG A 212 15.35 -10.15 -11.62
CA ARG A 212 14.92 -11.11 -12.66
C ARG A 212 16.10 -11.87 -13.30
N ALA A 213 17.30 -11.31 -13.23
CA ALA A 213 18.52 -11.96 -13.73
C ALA A 213 19.15 -12.93 -12.71
N ILE A 214 18.54 -13.14 -11.54
CA ILE A 214 18.98 -14.13 -10.55
C ILE A 214 18.13 -15.39 -10.71
N ASP A 215 18.76 -16.53 -10.91
CA ASP A 215 18.07 -17.82 -11.00
C ASP A 215 17.26 -18.09 -9.72
N GLY A 216 16.02 -18.53 -9.90
CA GLY A 216 15.13 -18.80 -8.78
C GLY A 216 14.44 -17.56 -8.18
N VAL A 217 14.68 -16.36 -8.71
CA VAL A 217 13.97 -15.14 -8.30
C VAL A 217 12.87 -14.77 -9.30
N GLN A 218 11.67 -14.54 -8.77
CA GLN A 218 10.50 -14.14 -9.55
C GLN A 218 10.01 -12.77 -9.05
N ALA A 219 10.14 -11.74 -9.88
CA ALA A 219 9.81 -10.38 -9.52
C ALA A 219 8.83 -9.73 -10.52
N ALA A 220 7.71 -9.22 -10.00
CA ALA A 220 6.83 -8.32 -10.73
C ALA A 220 7.43 -6.92 -10.80
N LEU A 221 7.14 -6.19 -11.88
CA LEU A 221 7.41 -4.76 -11.96
C LEU A 221 6.26 -4.00 -11.28
N PRO A 222 6.49 -3.37 -10.12
CA PRO A 222 5.41 -2.68 -9.42
C PRO A 222 5.01 -1.39 -10.16
N PRO A 223 3.71 -1.15 -10.44
CA PRO A 223 3.25 0.08 -11.08
C PRO A 223 3.36 1.32 -10.17
N GLY A 224 3.53 1.11 -8.85
CA GLY A 224 3.62 2.21 -7.89
C GLY A 224 4.30 1.84 -6.59
N ALA A 225 4.22 2.74 -5.61
CA ALA A 225 4.89 2.68 -4.31
C ALA A 225 6.43 2.72 -4.42
N MET A 226 7.14 2.07 -3.50
CA MET A 226 8.60 2.10 -3.46
C MET A 226 9.21 0.73 -3.09
N TYR A 227 8.49 -0.36 -3.43
CA TYR A 227 8.84 -1.72 -3.00
C TYR A 227 8.83 -2.69 -4.16
N ALA A 228 9.85 -3.53 -4.23
CA ALA A 228 9.81 -4.79 -4.96
C ALA A 228 9.40 -5.90 -3.98
N PHE A 229 8.33 -6.61 -4.32
CA PHE A 229 7.83 -7.75 -3.56
C PHE A 229 7.96 -9.00 -4.45
N PHE A 230 8.96 -9.81 -4.15
CA PHE A 230 9.41 -10.88 -5.03
C PHE A 230 9.52 -12.21 -4.31
N ARG A 231 9.38 -13.29 -5.06
CA ARG A 231 9.51 -14.67 -4.59
C ARG A 231 10.93 -15.19 -4.80
N VAL A 232 11.40 -15.98 -3.85
CA VAL A 232 12.63 -16.77 -3.96
C VAL A 232 12.23 -18.24 -3.96
N THR A 233 12.55 -18.96 -5.03
CA THR A 233 12.18 -20.38 -5.19
C THR A 233 12.80 -21.22 -4.08
N GLY A 234 11.99 -22.08 -3.46
CA GLY A 234 12.43 -22.94 -2.37
C GLY A 234 12.41 -22.31 -0.98
N MET A 235 12.17 -21.01 -0.86
CA MET A 235 11.99 -20.35 0.43
C MET A 235 10.68 -20.80 1.07
N ARG A 236 10.76 -21.35 2.30
CA ARG A 236 9.62 -21.85 3.08
C ARG A 236 9.27 -20.99 4.28
N ASP A 237 10.22 -20.22 4.79
CA ASP A 237 10.08 -19.31 5.92
C ASP A 237 10.76 -18.00 5.57
N SER A 238 9.94 -16.99 5.29
CA SER A 238 10.42 -15.67 4.88
C SER A 238 11.11 -14.91 6.00
N LEU A 239 10.74 -15.18 7.27
CA LEU A 239 11.38 -14.55 8.43
C LEU A 239 12.78 -15.11 8.65
N ASP A 240 12.92 -16.43 8.61
CA ASP A 240 14.22 -17.09 8.75
C ASP A 240 15.15 -16.68 7.59
N PHE A 241 14.63 -16.69 6.37
CA PHE A 241 15.37 -16.20 5.20
C PHE A 241 15.88 -14.76 5.40
N CYS A 242 15.03 -13.83 5.86
CA CYS A 242 15.44 -12.43 6.09
C CYS A 242 16.49 -12.32 7.20
N LYS A 243 16.39 -13.12 8.28
CA LYS A 243 17.41 -13.17 9.34
C LYS A 243 18.75 -13.65 8.80
N ARG A 244 18.76 -14.71 8.00
CA ARG A 244 19.97 -15.21 7.34
C ARG A 244 20.58 -14.15 6.42
N MET A 245 19.77 -13.46 5.62
CA MET A 245 20.26 -12.40 4.74
C MET A 245 20.95 -11.27 5.51
N VAL A 246 20.46 -10.93 6.70
CA VAL A 246 21.15 -9.95 7.57
C VAL A 246 22.50 -10.49 8.06
N VAL A 247 22.55 -11.72 8.54
CA VAL A 247 23.76 -12.30 9.15
C VAL A 247 24.82 -12.64 8.09
N GLU A 248 24.41 -13.32 7.01
CA GLU A 248 25.32 -13.87 6.00
C GLU A 248 25.70 -12.86 4.92
N ALA A 249 24.77 -11.98 4.55
CA ALA A 249 24.95 -11.05 3.45
C ALA A 249 24.95 -9.57 3.85
N GLY A 250 24.65 -9.25 5.11
CA GLY A 250 24.47 -7.85 5.55
C GLY A 250 23.34 -7.13 4.78
N LEU A 251 22.29 -7.87 4.36
CA LEU A 251 21.21 -7.39 3.53
C LEU A 251 19.89 -7.38 4.31
N GLY A 252 19.36 -6.20 4.59
CA GLY A 252 18.07 -6.03 5.29
C GLY A 252 16.90 -6.08 4.31
N LEU A 253 16.07 -7.13 4.41
CA LEU A 253 14.82 -7.30 3.69
C LEU A 253 13.67 -7.43 4.70
N ALA A 254 12.44 -7.16 4.28
CA ALA A 254 11.27 -7.43 5.10
C ALA A 254 10.65 -8.79 4.70
N PRO A 255 10.37 -9.68 5.68
CA PRO A 255 9.75 -10.96 5.39
C PRO A 255 8.33 -10.78 4.87
N GLY A 256 7.94 -11.58 3.89
CA GLY A 256 6.61 -11.49 3.31
C GLY A 256 5.49 -11.84 4.29
N ALA A 257 5.74 -12.76 5.22
CA ALA A 257 4.81 -13.10 6.31
C ALA A 257 4.40 -11.89 7.17
N ALA A 258 5.22 -10.85 7.26
CA ALA A 258 4.87 -9.60 7.95
C ALA A 258 3.68 -8.86 7.30
N PHE A 259 3.34 -9.17 6.05
CA PHE A 259 2.22 -8.57 5.32
C PHE A 259 0.98 -9.47 5.28
N GLY A 260 1.04 -10.56 5.99
CA GLY A 260 -0.01 -11.56 6.09
C GLY A 260 0.41 -12.92 5.56
N PRO A 261 -0.40 -13.96 5.80
CA PRO A 261 -0.08 -15.33 5.37
C PRO A 261 0.10 -15.46 3.85
N GLU A 262 -0.57 -14.64 3.06
CA GLU A 262 -0.44 -14.62 1.59
C GLU A 262 0.93 -14.08 1.12
N GLY A 263 1.65 -13.41 2.01
CA GLY A 263 3.00 -12.93 1.76
C GLY A 263 4.08 -13.99 2.00
N GLU A 264 3.75 -15.16 2.58
CA GLU A 264 4.76 -16.21 2.78
C GLU A 264 5.31 -16.70 1.44
N GLY A 265 6.61 -16.98 1.40
CA GLY A 265 7.34 -17.28 0.17
C GLY A 265 7.82 -16.04 -0.60
N PHE A 266 7.53 -14.83 -0.09
CA PHE A 266 7.98 -13.57 -0.67
C PHE A 266 8.84 -12.77 0.31
N VAL A 267 9.62 -11.83 -0.23
CA VAL A 267 10.33 -10.80 0.54
C VAL A 267 10.10 -9.43 -0.09
N ARG A 268 10.11 -8.39 0.76
CA ARG A 268 9.97 -7.00 0.31
C ARG A 268 11.31 -6.28 0.38
N TRP A 269 11.70 -5.67 -0.73
CA TRP A 269 12.84 -4.77 -0.84
C TRP A 269 12.38 -3.33 -1.11
N CYS A 270 12.79 -2.38 -0.28
CA CYS A 270 12.54 -0.96 -0.53
C CYS A 270 13.61 -0.43 -1.49
N PHE A 271 13.21 0.03 -2.69
CA PHE A 271 14.12 0.57 -3.68
C PHE A 271 14.36 2.09 -3.55
N ALA A 272 13.91 2.72 -2.46
CA ALA A 272 14.20 4.13 -2.17
C ALA A 272 15.66 4.32 -1.68
N ALA A 273 16.61 3.89 -2.49
CA ALA A 273 18.05 3.94 -2.25
C ALA A 273 18.78 4.41 -3.51
N SER A 274 20.10 4.67 -3.42
CA SER A 274 20.92 4.94 -4.60
C SER A 274 21.14 3.65 -5.42
N GLU A 275 21.36 3.79 -6.73
CA GLU A 275 21.64 2.66 -7.61
C GLU A 275 22.87 1.86 -7.17
N GLU A 276 23.89 2.54 -6.63
CA GLU A 276 25.08 1.90 -6.06
C GLU A 276 24.73 0.95 -4.91
N LYS A 277 23.90 1.42 -3.95
CA LYS A 277 23.43 0.59 -2.83
C LYS A 277 22.56 -0.57 -3.30
N LEU A 278 21.71 -0.34 -4.30
CA LEU A 278 20.89 -1.39 -4.88
C LEU A 278 21.73 -2.43 -5.60
N ALA A 279 22.75 -2.00 -6.36
CA ALA A 279 23.70 -2.90 -7.04
C ALA A 279 24.49 -3.77 -6.06
N ASP A 280 25.04 -3.17 -5.00
CA ASP A 280 25.75 -3.91 -3.95
C ASP A 280 24.80 -4.92 -3.25
N GLY A 281 23.58 -4.50 -2.92
CA GLY A 281 22.59 -5.39 -2.33
C GLY A 281 22.23 -6.57 -3.22
N VAL A 282 22.03 -6.35 -4.53
CA VAL A 282 21.76 -7.42 -5.51
C VAL A 282 22.94 -8.39 -5.60
N ALA A 283 24.17 -7.88 -5.62
CA ALA A 283 25.37 -8.72 -5.64
C ALA A 283 25.47 -9.60 -4.38
N ARG A 284 25.12 -9.06 -3.20
CA ARG A 284 25.05 -9.79 -1.92
C ARG A 284 23.96 -10.86 -1.95
N LEU A 285 22.76 -10.53 -2.42
CA LEU A 285 21.66 -11.49 -2.56
C LEU A 285 22.06 -12.64 -3.48
N LYS A 286 22.64 -12.33 -4.66
CA LYS A 286 23.06 -13.34 -5.62
C LYS A 286 24.08 -14.32 -5.02
N ARG A 287 25.07 -13.82 -4.27
CA ARG A 287 26.06 -14.69 -3.61
C ARG A 287 25.43 -15.58 -2.53
N ALA A 288 24.47 -15.06 -1.78
CA ALA A 288 23.81 -15.80 -0.71
C ALA A 288 22.80 -16.86 -1.20
N LEU A 289 22.41 -16.81 -2.48
CA LEU A 289 21.53 -17.80 -3.13
C LEU A 289 22.31 -18.89 -3.90
N GLN A 290 23.62 -18.75 -4.09
CA GLN A 290 24.53 -19.75 -4.66
C GLN A 290 24.99 -20.74 -3.60
#